data_f5bcc9460f84e6ac97fb807e448f957f
#
_entry.id   f5bcc9460f84e6ac97fb807e448f957f
#
_cell.length_a   1.000
_cell.length_b   1.000
_cell.length_c   1.000
_cell.angle_alpha   90.00
_cell.angle_beta   90.00
_cell.angle_gamma   90.00
#
_symmetry.space_group_name_H-M   'P 1'
#
loop_
_entity.id
_entity.type
_entity.pdbx_description
1 polymer ?
#
loop_
_entity_poly.entity_id
_entity_poly.type
_entity_poly.pdbx_seq_one_letter_code
_entity_poly.pdbx_strand_id
1 'polypeptide(L)'
;MSVIHVDNDSFEKEVLQSDLPVLVDFWAPWCGPCKMLGPIIDEIAESVEHIKVCKLNTDEADQIAIRYRVMSIPTLILFKDGQPVSTSVGLKSKSEILQFINA
;
A
#
# COMPACT_ATOMS: atom_id res chain seq x y z
N MET A 1 0.11 3.04 14.29
CA MET A 1 -0.18 4.28 13.54
C MET A 1 -1.40 4.06 12.67
N SER A 2 -2.06 5.11 12.24
CA SER A 2 -3.18 4.95 11.31
C SER A 2 -2.69 4.99 9.85
N VAL A 3 -3.56 4.53 8.95
CA VAL A 3 -3.29 4.56 7.51
C VAL A 3 -3.18 6.02 7.04
N ILE A 4 -2.24 6.27 6.14
CA ILE A 4 -2.08 7.56 5.47
C ILE A 4 -2.60 7.42 4.04
N HIS A 5 -3.55 8.27 3.67
CA HIS A 5 -4.06 8.30 2.29
C HIS A 5 -3.15 9.18 1.45
N VAL A 6 -2.60 8.61 0.38
CA VAL A 6 -1.68 9.33 -0.51
C VAL A 6 -2.28 9.47 -1.91
N ASP A 7 -1.83 10.49 -2.62
CA ASP A 7 -2.25 10.79 -3.99
C ASP A 7 -1.02 11.20 -4.82
N ASN A 8 -1.25 11.71 -6.04
CA ASN A 8 -0.15 12.12 -6.91
C ASN A 8 0.73 13.20 -6.25
N ASP A 9 0.14 14.07 -5.43
CA ASP A 9 0.87 15.21 -4.83
C ASP A 9 1.65 14.82 -3.58
N SER A 10 1.15 13.87 -2.79
CA SER A 10 1.75 13.50 -1.50
C SER A 10 2.63 12.26 -1.56
N PHE A 11 2.58 11.49 -2.66
CA PHE A 11 3.28 10.21 -2.76
C PHE A 11 4.79 10.34 -2.55
N GLU A 12 5.41 11.31 -3.18
CA GLU A 12 6.86 11.48 -3.06
C GLU A 12 7.27 11.71 -1.61
N LYS A 13 6.60 12.63 -0.92
CA LYS A 13 6.91 12.95 0.46
C LYS A 13 6.63 11.78 1.40
N GLU A 14 5.45 11.20 1.29
CA GLU A 14 5.01 10.18 2.25
C GLU A 14 5.65 8.81 2.01
N VAL A 15 5.94 8.47 0.76
CA VAL A 15 6.44 7.14 0.41
C VAL A 15 7.92 7.17 0.05
N LEU A 16 8.30 8.00 -0.93
CA LEU A 16 9.66 7.96 -1.46
C LEU A 16 10.69 8.59 -0.52
N GLN A 17 10.28 9.56 0.29
CA GLN A 17 11.17 10.25 1.24
C GLN A 17 11.00 9.73 2.68
N SER A 18 10.29 8.62 2.86
CA SER A 18 10.04 8.07 4.19
C SER A 18 11.32 7.44 4.78
N ASP A 19 11.55 7.70 6.06
CA ASP A 19 12.63 7.05 6.82
C ASP A 19 12.30 5.60 7.17
N LEU A 20 11.01 5.26 7.19
CA LEU A 20 10.53 3.90 7.46
C LEU A 20 10.21 3.20 6.15
N PRO A 21 10.28 1.87 6.11
CA PRO A 21 9.67 1.13 5.01
C PRO A 21 8.19 1.48 4.91
N VAL A 22 7.64 1.46 3.70
CA VAL A 22 6.24 1.85 3.45
C VAL A 22 5.52 0.74 2.70
N LEU A 23 4.38 0.31 3.24
CA LEU A 23 3.46 -0.58 2.56
C LEU A 23 2.40 0.29 1.88
N VAL A 24 2.25 0.17 0.57
CA VAL A 24 1.24 0.92 -0.18
C VAL A 24 0.19 -0.04 -0.73
N ASP A 25 -1.07 0.20 -0.37
CA ASP A 25 -2.24 -0.52 -0.87
C ASP A 25 -2.85 0.27 -2.03
N PHE A 26 -2.69 -0.24 -3.25
CA PHE A 26 -3.30 0.32 -4.45
C PHE A 26 -4.70 -0.26 -4.59
N TRP A 27 -5.73 0.58 -4.52
CA TRP A 27 -7.12 0.16 -4.47
C TRP A 27 -8.02 1.08 -5.29
N ALA A 28 -9.29 0.72 -5.45
CA ALA A 28 -10.30 1.59 -6.04
C ALA A 28 -11.65 1.34 -5.33
N PRO A 29 -12.52 2.38 -5.26
CA PRO A 29 -13.80 2.26 -4.54
C PRO A 29 -14.77 1.22 -5.11
N TRP A 30 -14.66 0.92 -6.41
CA TRP A 30 -15.52 -0.04 -7.09
C TRP A 30 -15.02 -1.48 -7.02
N CYS A 31 -13.89 -1.72 -6.41
CA CYS A 31 -13.21 -3.02 -6.39
C CYS A 31 -13.67 -3.82 -5.16
N GLY A 32 -14.36 -4.94 -5.39
CA GLY A 32 -14.86 -5.80 -4.32
C GLY A 32 -13.75 -6.35 -3.42
N PRO A 33 -12.72 -7.01 -3.97
CA PRO A 33 -11.60 -7.51 -3.15
C PRO A 33 -10.87 -6.42 -2.39
N CYS A 34 -10.79 -5.21 -2.94
CA CYS A 34 -10.19 -4.07 -2.25
C CYS A 34 -10.96 -3.71 -0.98
N LYS A 35 -12.30 -3.79 -1.04
CA LYS A 35 -13.15 -3.51 0.13
C LYS A 35 -12.96 -4.54 1.23
N MET A 36 -12.66 -5.77 0.85
CA MET A 36 -12.38 -6.83 1.82
C MET A 36 -10.99 -6.66 2.45
N LEU A 37 -10.02 -6.19 1.67
CA LEU A 37 -8.66 -5.98 2.13
C LEU A 37 -8.54 -4.74 3.02
N GLY A 38 -9.35 -3.72 2.79
CA GLY A 38 -9.26 -2.44 3.49
C GLY A 38 -9.19 -2.55 5.01
N PRO A 39 -10.15 -3.23 5.67
CA PRO A 39 -10.11 -3.41 7.11
C PRO A 39 -8.88 -4.16 7.62
N ILE A 40 -8.37 -5.10 6.83
CA ILE A 40 -7.15 -5.84 7.17
C ILE A 40 -5.95 -4.91 7.17
N ILE A 41 -5.85 -4.05 6.16
CA ILE A 41 -4.78 -3.05 6.07
C ILE A 41 -4.85 -2.05 7.23
N ASP A 42 -6.06 -1.59 7.58
CA ASP A 42 -6.26 -0.69 8.71
C ASP A 42 -5.78 -1.34 10.02
N GLU A 43 -6.12 -2.61 10.22
CA GLU A 43 -5.72 -3.36 11.40
C GLU A 43 -4.20 -3.52 11.48
N ILE A 44 -3.56 -3.82 10.36
CA ILE A 44 -2.10 -3.93 10.28
C ILE A 44 -1.44 -2.59 10.63
N ALA A 45 -1.97 -1.49 10.09
CA ALA A 45 -1.43 -0.16 10.36
C ALA A 45 -1.43 0.16 11.86
N GLU A 46 -2.47 -0.24 12.57
CA GLU A 46 -2.59 0.00 14.00
C GLU A 46 -1.69 -0.93 14.83
N SER A 47 -1.38 -2.12 14.32
CA SER A 47 -0.64 -3.13 15.09
C SER A 47 0.87 -3.13 14.84
N VAL A 48 1.35 -2.55 13.73
CA VAL A 48 2.78 -2.49 13.43
C VAL A 48 3.28 -1.05 13.51
N GLU A 49 4.49 -0.88 14.04
CA GLU A 49 5.08 0.45 14.23
C GLU A 49 6.37 0.65 13.44
N HIS A 50 6.95 -0.43 12.93
CA HIS A 50 8.23 -0.36 12.22
C HIS A 50 8.07 -0.05 10.73
N ILE A 51 6.85 0.03 10.23
CA ILE A 51 6.56 0.42 8.85
C ILE A 51 5.44 1.46 8.83
N LYS A 52 5.43 2.25 7.76
CA LYS A 52 4.33 3.17 7.46
C LYS A 52 3.36 2.45 6.52
N VAL A 53 2.07 2.64 6.71
CA VAL A 53 1.03 2.03 5.86
C VAL A 53 0.27 3.13 5.16
N CYS A 54 0.26 3.07 3.82
CA CYS A 54 -0.43 4.04 2.97
C CYS A 54 -1.47 3.35 2.11
N LYS A 55 -2.54 4.09 1.77
CA LYS A 55 -3.53 3.67 0.78
C LYS A 55 -3.53 4.68 -0.36
N LEU A 56 -3.58 4.17 -1.59
CA LEU A 56 -3.60 4.99 -2.79
C LEU A 56 -4.78 4.58 -3.66
N ASN A 57 -5.74 5.50 -3.83
CA ASN A 57 -6.89 5.29 -4.71
C ASN A 57 -6.44 5.49 -6.16
N THR A 58 -6.45 4.43 -6.95
CA THR A 58 -5.97 4.48 -8.34
C THR A 58 -6.82 5.36 -9.24
N ASP A 59 -8.09 5.60 -8.87
CA ASP A 59 -8.94 6.53 -9.62
C ASP A 59 -8.49 7.98 -9.46
N GLU A 60 -7.87 8.31 -8.32
CA GLU A 60 -7.38 9.66 -8.02
C GLU A 60 -5.89 9.82 -8.31
N ALA A 61 -5.14 8.73 -8.32
CA ALA A 61 -3.68 8.75 -8.48
C ALA A 61 -3.24 7.76 -9.57
N ASP A 62 -3.84 7.88 -10.74
CA ASP A 62 -3.57 6.99 -11.86
C ASP A 62 -2.12 7.06 -12.35
N GLN A 63 -1.49 8.22 -12.27
CA GLN A 63 -0.09 8.40 -12.70
C GLN A 63 0.86 7.53 -11.88
N ILE A 64 0.63 7.44 -10.57
CA ILE A 64 1.47 6.62 -9.69
C ILE A 64 1.24 5.14 -10.00
N ALA A 65 -0.02 4.73 -10.19
CA ALA A 65 -0.34 3.35 -10.54
C ALA A 65 0.34 2.93 -11.83
N ILE A 66 0.32 3.79 -12.85
CA ILE A 66 0.96 3.53 -14.13
C ILE A 66 2.49 3.43 -13.95
N ARG A 67 3.06 4.35 -13.19
CA ARG A 67 4.51 4.40 -12.94
C ARG A 67 5.04 3.09 -12.36
N TYR A 68 4.29 2.47 -11.44
CA TYR A 68 4.69 1.23 -10.80
C TYR A 68 4.03 0.00 -11.42
N ARG A 69 3.43 0.16 -12.60
CA ARG A 69 2.84 -0.94 -13.39
C ARG A 69 1.81 -1.75 -12.63
N VAL A 70 0.96 -1.05 -11.88
CA VAL A 70 -0.16 -1.69 -11.19
C VAL A 70 -1.25 -1.97 -12.23
N MET A 71 -1.38 -3.24 -12.63
CA MET A 71 -2.28 -3.68 -13.69
C MET A 71 -3.58 -4.26 -13.13
N SER A 72 -3.58 -4.68 -11.88
CA SER A 72 -4.77 -5.21 -11.21
C SER A 72 -4.76 -4.77 -9.76
N ILE A 73 -5.94 -4.73 -9.14
CA ILE A 73 -6.13 -4.29 -7.77
C ILE A 73 -6.93 -5.32 -6.99
N PRO A 74 -6.69 -5.44 -5.68
CA PRO A 74 -5.67 -4.71 -4.94
C PRO A 74 -4.26 -5.19 -5.24
N THR A 75 -3.31 -4.26 -5.17
CA THR A 75 -1.89 -4.59 -5.24
C THR A 75 -1.19 -3.92 -4.06
N LEU A 76 -0.36 -4.68 -3.37
CA LEU A 76 0.48 -4.17 -2.30
C LEU A 76 1.91 -4.06 -2.79
N ILE A 77 2.53 -2.92 -2.59
CA ILE A 77 3.95 -2.73 -2.88
C ILE A 77 4.64 -2.28 -1.61
N LEU A 78 5.73 -2.95 -1.26
CA LEU A 78 6.58 -2.56 -0.14
C LEU A 78 7.73 -1.73 -0.68
N PHE A 79 7.90 -0.52 -0.14
CA PHE A 79 8.98 0.40 -0.50
C PHE A 79 9.99 0.48 0.64
N LYS A 80 11.27 0.50 0.30
CA LYS A 80 12.36 0.76 1.26
C LYS A 80 13.31 1.75 0.62
N ASP A 81 13.62 2.82 1.35
CA ASP A 81 14.54 3.86 0.87
C ASP A 81 14.15 4.42 -0.50
N GLY A 82 12.85 4.60 -0.71
CA GLY A 82 12.31 5.15 -1.94
C GLY A 82 12.23 4.19 -3.11
N GLN A 83 12.50 2.89 -2.89
CA GLN A 83 12.51 1.88 -3.95
C GLN A 83 11.50 0.77 -3.68
N PRO A 84 10.75 0.34 -4.71
CA PRO A 84 9.88 -0.83 -4.54
C PRO A 84 10.74 -2.09 -4.42
N VAL A 85 10.51 -2.86 -3.36
CA VAL A 85 11.31 -4.07 -3.10
C VAL A 85 10.51 -5.36 -3.20
N SER A 86 9.17 -5.30 -3.05
CA SER A 86 8.30 -6.47 -3.12
C SER A 86 6.91 -6.06 -3.58
N THR A 87 6.25 -6.94 -4.32
CA THR A 87 4.90 -6.70 -4.83
C THR A 87 4.03 -7.94 -4.56
N SER A 88 2.80 -7.71 -4.09
CA SER A 88 1.82 -8.76 -3.87
C SER A 88 0.50 -8.35 -4.52
N VAL A 89 -0.03 -9.20 -5.40
CA VAL A 89 -1.26 -8.93 -6.15
C VAL A 89 -2.41 -9.76 -5.61
N GLY A 90 -3.55 -9.11 -5.39
CA GLY A 90 -4.79 -9.76 -4.99
C GLY A 90 -5.03 -9.72 -3.49
N LEU A 91 -6.19 -10.25 -3.09
CA LEU A 91 -6.60 -10.31 -1.69
C LEU A 91 -5.74 -11.33 -0.94
N LYS A 92 -5.20 -10.91 0.19
CA LYS A 92 -4.37 -11.75 1.07
C LYS A 92 -4.91 -11.70 2.49
N SER A 93 -4.63 -12.73 3.26
CA SER A 93 -4.94 -12.76 4.68
C SER A 93 -4.00 -11.83 5.46
N LYS A 94 -4.38 -11.46 6.66
CA LYS A 94 -3.52 -10.67 7.55
C LYS A 94 -2.18 -11.37 7.76
N SER A 95 -2.21 -12.68 8.00
CA SER A 95 -0.99 -13.48 8.21
C SER A 95 -0.04 -13.42 7.01
N GLU A 96 -0.60 -13.56 5.80
CA GLU A 96 0.20 -13.48 4.58
C GLU A 96 0.84 -12.11 4.40
N ILE A 97 0.10 -11.05 4.72
CA ILE A 97 0.62 -9.68 4.60
C ILE A 97 1.70 -9.43 5.63
N LEU A 98 1.52 -9.90 6.87
CA LEU A 98 2.55 -9.77 7.91
C LEU A 98 3.84 -10.47 7.50
N GLN A 99 3.74 -11.65 6.88
CA GLN A 99 4.91 -12.34 6.33
C GLN A 99 5.55 -11.54 5.20
N PHE A 100 4.74 -10.97 4.34
CA PHE A 100 5.20 -10.17 3.20
C PHE A 100 6.03 -8.97 3.65
N ILE A 101 5.56 -8.24 4.65
CA ILE A 101 6.26 -7.03 5.12
C ILE A 101 7.48 -7.33 5.99
N ASN A 102 7.58 -8.54 6.52
CA ASN A 102 8.71 -8.95 7.38
C ASN A 102 9.74 -9.83 6.63
N ALA A 103 9.52 -10.06 5.36
CA ALA A 103 10.41 -10.88 4.55
C ALA A 103 11.72 -10.17 4.19
#